data_f78cad6f660d89af36dee56de9a67186
#
_entry.id   f78cad6f660d89af36dee56de9a67186
#
_cell.length_a   1.000
_cell.length_b   1.000
_cell.length_c   1.000
_cell.angle_alpha   90.00
_cell.angle_beta   90.00
_cell.angle_gamma   90.00
#
_symmetry.space_group_name_H-M   'P 1'
#
loop_
_entity.id
_entity.type
_entity.pdbx_description
1 polymer ?
#
loop_
_entity_poly.entity_id
_entity_poly.type
_entity_poly.pdbx_seq_one_letter_code
_entity_poly.pdbx_strand_id
1 'polypeptide(L)'
;MTRETCFFLCSLAQLPLAAQQSTRPNIVYIMTDDHTAQMMSCYDKRFVHTPNLDRIAADGVRFTRSYVANSLSGPSRACMLTGKHSHKNGFTNNEHGIFDGSQQTMPKLLQAAGYETCLIGKWHLVSTPTGFDHWEILPGQGDYYNPAFIHEDGSRSIDSGYVTRIITDKALEWIDHHLSPVSGGSSAGASKPFALFLHHKACHRAWLPALEDLRLYEDTTFPLPANFHDDYATRPAAARTEMEIGKDMDIVYDIKMFVSREETPRTRLSAAYQGMIGRLSKDERRRYDDFYVPLSRQFYEQWGTDYDFLPTQPRSSRDGSRDAQLLEYKYQRYMRDYAKVVHELDVQVGRVLDYLRDHNLLDNTLVVYTSDQGFYMGEHGWFDKRFMYEESLSTPLVMRLPAGYERRGDVDEMVQNIDYAPTFLELAGAPIPADIQGVSLVPLLRGKAATRADRDAIRHWRDAIYYHYYEYPAEHDVRRHYGIRTDRYKLIHFYGHDVNAWELFDLKNDPHELHNLYGQPGYETLQRQLHHRLELLQIQYDDPQR
;
A
#
# COMPACT_ATOMS: atom_id res chain seq x y z
N MET A 1 -47.88 -59.10 -52.55
CA MET A 1 -48.04 -57.77 -51.94
C MET A 1 -47.10 -57.67 -50.76
N THR A 2 -45.97 -57.18 -51.06
CA THR A 2 -44.85 -57.02 -50.07
C THR A 2 -44.81 -55.61 -49.59
N ARG A 3 -44.92 -55.40 -48.25
CA ARG A 3 -44.77 -54.11 -47.60
C ARG A 3 -43.31 -53.91 -47.25
N GLU A 4 -42.65 -52.94 -47.89
CA GLU A 4 -41.33 -52.43 -47.47
C GLU A 4 -41.49 -51.45 -46.32
N THR A 5 -40.74 -51.73 -45.21
CA THR A 5 -40.70 -50.88 -44.08
C THR A 5 -39.41 -50.08 -44.15
N CYS A 6 -39.44 -48.77 -44.42
CA CYS A 6 -38.34 -47.85 -44.36
C CYS A 6 -37.96 -47.53 -42.90
N PHE A 7 -36.77 -47.91 -42.46
CA PHE A 7 -36.19 -47.40 -41.22
C PHE A 7 -35.43 -46.09 -41.48
N PHE A 8 -35.93 -45.00 -40.93
CA PHE A 8 -35.16 -43.74 -40.83
C PHE A 8 -34.23 -43.81 -39.64
N LEU A 9 -32.94 -43.91 -39.88
CA LEU A 9 -31.91 -43.68 -38.86
C LEU A 9 -31.73 -42.18 -38.66
N CYS A 10 -32.23 -41.64 -37.52
CA CYS A 10 -31.87 -40.32 -37.04
C CYS A 10 -30.47 -40.38 -36.40
N SER A 11 -29.44 -39.92 -37.13
CA SER A 11 -28.09 -39.68 -36.62
C SER A 11 -28.13 -38.44 -35.72
N LEU A 12 -28.20 -38.61 -34.41
CA LEU A 12 -27.93 -37.56 -33.43
C LEU A 12 -26.42 -37.27 -33.47
N ALA A 13 -26.08 -36.19 -34.17
CA ALA A 13 -24.74 -35.61 -34.06
C ALA A 13 -24.56 -35.09 -32.62
N GLN A 14 -23.82 -35.83 -31.80
CA GLN A 14 -23.30 -35.34 -30.54
C GLN A 14 -22.23 -34.29 -30.85
N LEU A 15 -22.60 -33.00 -30.74
CA LEU A 15 -21.61 -31.92 -30.61
C LEU A 15 -20.81 -32.18 -29.34
N PRO A 16 -19.46 -32.23 -29.41
CA PRO A 16 -18.67 -32.27 -28.21
C PRO A 16 -18.95 -30.99 -27.43
N LEU A 17 -19.51 -31.10 -26.21
CA LEU A 17 -19.38 -30.07 -25.21
C LEU A 17 -17.86 -29.96 -24.95
N ALA A 18 -17.21 -29.02 -25.62
CA ALA A 18 -15.93 -28.54 -25.18
C ALA A 18 -16.18 -27.99 -23.78
N ALA A 19 -15.82 -28.75 -22.77
CA ALA A 19 -15.68 -28.24 -21.44
C ALA A 19 -14.72 -27.04 -21.58
N GLN A 20 -15.25 -25.84 -21.42
CA GLN A 20 -14.48 -24.63 -21.35
C GLN A 20 -13.60 -24.81 -20.12
N GLN A 21 -12.37 -25.28 -20.33
CA GLN A 21 -11.36 -25.27 -19.28
C GLN A 21 -11.28 -23.81 -18.84
N SER A 22 -11.75 -23.54 -17.66
CA SER A 22 -11.55 -22.26 -16.98
C SER A 22 -10.04 -22.03 -16.96
N THR A 23 -9.56 -21.19 -17.87
CA THR A 23 -8.14 -20.81 -17.89
C THR A 23 -7.92 -20.03 -16.61
N ARG A 24 -6.99 -20.53 -15.77
CA ARG A 24 -6.60 -19.83 -14.54
C ARG A 24 -6.15 -18.42 -14.91
N PRO A 25 -6.64 -17.38 -14.21
CA PRO A 25 -6.33 -16.00 -14.59
C PRO A 25 -4.86 -15.68 -14.36
N ASN A 26 -4.31 -14.78 -15.16
CA ASN A 26 -3.08 -14.10 -14.80
C ASN A 26 -3.34 -13.19 -13.58
N ILE A 27 -2.29 -12.88 -12.85
CA ILE A 27 -2.34 -11.98 -11.69
C ILE A 27 -1.33 -10.86 -11.92
N VAL A 28 -1.80 -9.61 -11.92
CA VAL A 28 -0.97 -8.41 -11.87
C VAL A 28 -1.24 -7.72 -10.55
N TYR A 29 -0.31 -7.86 -9.61
CA TYR A 29 -0.39 -7.32 -8.27
C TYR A 29 0.48 -6.07 -8.16
N ILE A 30 -0.17 -4.89 -8.28
CA ILE A 30 0.47 -3.58 -8.18
C ILE A 30 0.41 -3.14 -6.73
N MET A 31 1.57 -3.07 -6.08
CA MET A 31 1.70 -2.57 -4.72
C MET A 31 2.57 -1.33 -4.70
N THR A 32 2.11 -0.31 -4.02
CA THR A 32 2.82 0.94 -3.82
C THR A 32 3.30 1.07 -2.38
N ASP A 33 4.07 2.11 -2.11
CA ASP A 33 4.66 2.40 -0.81
C ASP A 33 4.07 3.70 -0.28
N ASP A 34 3.44 3.65 0.89
CA ASP A 34 2.87 4.83 1.55
C ASP A 34 1.76 5.56 0.74
N HIS A 35 0.96 4.86 -0.06
CA HIS A 35 -0.14 5.48 -0.80
C HIS A 35 -1.46 5.37 -0.02
N THR A 36 -1.94 6.50 0.48
CA THR A 36 -3.22 6.54 1.21
C THR A 36 -4.42 6.59 0.27
N ALA A 37 -5.55 5.99 0.67
CA ALA A 37 -6.77 5.92 -0.13
C ALA A 37 -7.30 7.31 -0.52
N GLN A 38 -7.22 8.32 0.35
CA GLN A 38 -7.68 9.68 0.03
C GLN A 38 -6.91 10.36 -1.12
N MET A 39 -5.73 9.86 -1.47
CA MET A 39 -4.96 10.32 -2.63
C MET A 39 -5.23 9.48 -3.90
N MET A 40 -6.44 8.89 -3.98
CA MET A 40 -7.00 8.26 -5.18
C MET A 40 -8.40 8.81 -5.44
N SER A 41 -8.66 9.34 -6.65
CA SER A 41 -9.93 10.02 -6.94
C SER A 41 -11.17 9.11 -6.89
N CYS A 42 -11.02 7.80 -6.98
CA CYS A 42 -12.12 6.87 -6.72
C CYS A 42 -12.53 6.79 -5.24
N TYR A 43 -11.67 7.19 -4.30
CA TYR A 43 -12.01 7.29 -2.87
C TYR A 43 -12.34 8.72 -2.47
N ASP A 44 -11.52 9.71 -2.90
CA ASP A 44 -11.72 11.13 -2.56
C ASP A 44 -11.31 12.05 -3.72
N LYS A 45 -12.28 12.79 -4.25
CA LYS A 45 -12.07 13.69 -5.40
C LYS A 45 -11.49 15.05 -5.03
N ARG A 46 -11.30 15.34 -3.73
CA ARG A 46 -10.87 16.67 -3.27
C ARG A 46 -9.38 16.95 -3.50
N PHE A 47 -8.54 15.94 -3.63
CA PHE A 47 -7.08 16.08 -3.58
C PHE A 47 -6.43 15.93 -4.94
N VAL A 48 -6.62 14.82 -5.61
CA VAL A 48 -5.96 14.49 -6.87
C VAL A 48 -6.93 13.89 -7.87
N HIS A 49 -6.51 13.86 -9.14
CA HIS A 49 -7.21 13.16 -10.21
C HIS A 49 -6.36 11.99 -10.68
N THR A 50 -6.86 10.76 -10.49
CA THR A 50 -6.17 9.50 -10.80
C THR A 50 -7.03 8.63 -11.74
N PRO A 51 -7.21 9.06 -13.01
CA PRO A 51 -8.18 8.45 -13.92
C PRO A 51 -7.85 6.99 -14.26
N ASN A 52 -6.58 6.59 -14.23
CA ASN A 52 -6.19 5.23 -14.54
C ASN A 52 -6.43 4.27 -13.36
N LEU A 53 -6.17 4.71 -12.14
CA LEU A 53 -6.56 3.98 -10.92
C LEU A 53 -8.08 3.86 -10.82
N ASP A 54 -8.82 4.92 -11.18
CA ASP A 54 -10.28 4.91 -11.21
C ASP A 54 -10.83 3.87 -12.20
N ARG A 55 -10.13 3.57 -13.32
CA ARG A 55 -10.52 2.49 -14.26
C ARG A 55 -10.56 1.13 -13.58
N ILE A 56 -9.59 0.81 -12.71
CA ILE A 56 -9.56 -0.47 -11.98
C ILE A 56 -10.82 -0.60 -11.10
N ALA A 57 -11.17 0.47 -10.37
CA ALA A 57 -12.35 0.51 -9.52
C ALA A 57 -13.66 0.46 -10.33
N ALA A 58 -13.74 1.20 -11.44
CA ALA A 58 -14.94 1.28 -12.28
C ALA A 58 -15.25 -0.05 -12.99
N ASP A 59 -14.21 -0.75 -13.48
CA ASP A 59 -14.33 -2.02 -14.17
C ASP A 59 -14.35 -3.22 -13.21
N GLY A 60 -14.28 -2.99 -11.91
CA GLY A 60 -14.14 -4.02 -10.89
C GLY A 60 -14.79 -3.69 -9.57
N VAL A 61 -14.05 -3.84 -8.48
CA VAL A 61 -14.50 -3.56 -7.12
C VAL A 61 -13.57 -2.59 -6.41
N ARG A 62 -14.15 -1.78 -5.52
CA ARG A 62 -13.44 -0.94 -4.57
C ARG A 62 -13.80 -1.38 -3.15
N PHE A 63 -12.79 -1.72 -2.36
CA PHE A 63 -12.99 -2.04 -0.95
C PHE A 63 -12.99 -0.75 -0.13
N THR A 64 -14.06 -0.51 0.61
CA THR A 64 -14.22 0.71 1.42
C THR A 64 -13.59 0.56 2.81
N ARG A 65 -13.33 -0.68 3.24
CA ARG A 65 -12.78 -1.02 4.55
C ARG A 65 -11.66 -2.06 4.44
N SER A 66 -10.54 -1.64 3.85
CA SER A 66 -9.33 -2.44 3.70
C SER A 66 -8.25 -1.97 4.67
N TYR A 67 -7.65 -2.88 5.41
CA TYR A 67 -6.74 -2.60 6.52
C TYR A 67 -5.47 -3.44 6.44
N VAL A 68 -4.44 -3.00 7.18
CA VAL A 68 -3.20 -3.76 7.32
C VAL A 68 -3.07 -4.37 8.72
N ALA A 69 -2.30 -5.45 8.83
CA ALA A 69 -2.04 -6.12 10.11
C ALA A 69 -0.91 -5.44 10.91
N ASN A 70 -0.07 -4.67 10.23
CA ASN A 70 1.02 -3.87 10.78
C ASN A 70 1.32 -2.73 9.79
N SER A 71 1.22 -1.46 10.21
CA SER A 71 1.43 -0.28 9.36
C SER A 71 2.92 0.10 9.27
N LEU A 72 3.74 -0.84 8.82
CA LEU A 72 5.17 -0.65 8.57
C LEU A 72 5.58 -1.46 7.34
N SER A 73 6.29 -0.85 6.40
CA SER A 73 6.49 -1.39 5.05
C SER A 73 6.97 -2.84 5.01
N GLY A 74 8.09 -3.17 5.65
CA GLY A 74 8.61 -4.55 5.64
C GLY A 74 7.64 -5.55 6.29
N PRO A 75 7.19 -5.35 7.54
CA PRO A 75 6.21 -6.22 8.20
C PRO A 75 4.91 -6.38 7.42
N SER A 76 4.36 -5.30 6.84
CA SER A 76 3.15 -5.37 6.02
C SER A 76 3.36 -6.23 4.76
N ARG A 77 4.49 -6.04 4.05
CA ARG A 77 4.85 -6.87 2.88
C ARG A 77 5.01 -8.34 3.23
N ALA A 78 5.62 -8.65 4.38
CA ALA A 78 5.72 -10.01 4.90
C ALA A 78 4.34 -10.62 5.21
N CYS A 79 3.41 -9.83 5.79
CA CYS A 79 2.02 -10.25 6.02
C CYS A 79 1.31 -10.60 4.71
N MET A 80 1.44 -9.78 3.67
CA MET A 80 0.85 -10.03 2.34
C MET A 80 1.41 -11.28 1.67
N LEU A 81 2.73 -11.50 1.75
CA LEU A 81 3.38 -12.65 1.14
C LEU A 81 3.02 -13.97 1.83
N THR A 82 2.81 -13.96 3.13
CA THR A 82 2.61 -15.18 3.93
C THR A 82 1.15 -15.45 4.28
N GLY A 83 0.28 -14.44 4.20
CA GLY A 83 -1.09 -14.52 4.73
C GLY A 83 -1.14 -14.60 6.26
N LYS A 84 -0.09 -14.14 6.95
CA LYS A 84 0.09 -14.27 8.41
C LYS A 84 0.47 -12.94 9.04
N HIS A 85 0.02 -12.72 10.27
CA HIS A 85 0.46 -11.57 11.08
C HIS A 85 1.96 -11.60 11.35
N SER A 86 2.55 -10.44 11.68
CA SER A 86 3.99 -10.27 11.88
C SER A 86 4.59 -11.19 12.93
N HIS A 87 3.90 -11.44 14.05
CA HIS A 87 4.36 -12.37 15.09
C HIS A 87 4.41 -13.82 14.60
N LYS A 88 3.58 -14.18 13.62
CA LYS A 88 3.53 -15.55 13.06
C LYS A 88 4.52 -15.75 11.93
N ASN A 89 4.75 -14.73 11.09
CA ASN A 89 5.74 -14.81 10.01
C ASN A 89 7.16 -14.43 10.46
N GLY A 90 7.31 -13.89 11.68
CA GLY A 90 8.59 -13.57 12.31
C GLY A 90 9.20 -12.22 11.88
N PHE A 91 8.58 -11.47 10.95
CA PHE A 91 9.10 -10.18 10.50
C PHE A 91 8.32 -9.02 11.12
N THR A 92 8.83 -8.47 12.22
CA THR A 92 8.10 -7.53 13.08
C THR A 92 8.55 -6.07 12.97
N ASN A 93 9.75 -5.81 12.42
CA ASN A 93 10.34 -4.47 12.36
C ASN A 93 11.30 -4.32 11.17
N ASN A 94 11.58 -3.07 10.78
CA ASN A 94 12.53 -2.75 9.70
C ASN A 94 13.99 -2.60 10.20
N GLU A 95 14.19 -2.28 11.48
CA GLU A 95 15.51 -1.94 12.02
C GLU A 95 16.45 -3.14 12.08
N HIS A 96 15.93 -4.28 12.47
CA HIS A 96 16.72 -5.49 12.70
C HIS A 96 16.11 -6.74 12.07
N GLY A 97 14.96 -6.60 11.39
CA GLY A 97 14.25 -7.71 10.78
C GLY A 97 14.97 -8.22 9.53
N ILE A 98 15.10 -9.54 9.42
CA ILE A 98 15.46 -10.24 8.18
C ILE A 98 14.37 -11.25 7.92
N PHE A 99 13.67 -11.13 6.79
CA PHE A 99 12.59 -12.05 6.46
C PHE A 99 13.14 -13.44 6.17
N ASP A 100 12.60 -14.45 6.85
CA ASP A 100 12.93 -15.85 6.57
C ASP A 100 12.29 -16.30 5.27
N GLY A 101 13.05 -16.20 4.19
CA GLY A 101 12.64 -16.64 2.86
C GLY A 101 12.50 -18.16 2.72
N SER A 102 12.88 -18.98 3.72
CA SER A 102 12.68 -20.43 3.68
C SER A 102 11.23 -20.85 3.93
N GLN A 103 10.48 -20.02 4.66
CA GLN A 103 9.07 -20.28 4.99
C GLN A 103 8.19 -20.31 3.73
N GLN A 104 7.00 -20.87 3.89
CA GLN A 104 6.01 -20.93 2.82
C GLN A 104 5.42 -19.53 2.56
N THR A 105 5.41 -19.16 1.27
CA THR A 105 4.89 -17.86 0.82
C THR A 105 3.97 -18.06 -0.38
N MET A 106 3.09 -17.09 -0.60
CA MET A 106 2.16 -17.09 -1.73
C MET A 106 2.86 -17.29 -3.10
N PRO A 107 3.96 -16.60 -3.43
CA PRO A 107 4.64 -16.82 -4.71
C PRO A 107 5.12 -18.27 -4.90
N LYS A 108 5.68 -18.91 -3.88
CA LYS A 108 6.10 -20.33 -3.95
C LYS A 108 4.93 -21.26 -4.24
N LEU A 109 3.79 -20.98 -3.64
CA LEU A 109 2.57 -21.78 -3.84
C LEU A 109 1.98 -21.55 -5.24
N LEU A 110 2.07 -20.34 -5.77
CA LEU A 110 1.70 -20.04 -7.16
C LEU A 110 2.61 -20.76 -8.15
N GLN A 111 3.93 -20.77 -7.91
CA GLN A 111 4.87 -21.59 -8.72
C GLN A 111 4.49 -23.08 -8.68
N ALA A 112 4.24 -23.62 -7.50
CA ALA A 112 3.82 -25.02 -7.35
C ALA A 112 2.49 -25.31 -8.08
N ALA A 113 1.61 -24.31 -8.21
CA ALA A 113 0.40 -24.39 -9.00
C ALA A 113 0.63 -24.17 -10.51
N GLY A 114 1.87 -23.99 -10.95
CA GLY A 114 2.24 -23.86 -12.37
C GLY A 114 2.16 -22.46 -12.94
N TYR A 115 2.15 -21.42 -12.09
CA TYR A 115 2.33 -20.03 -12.51
C TYR A 115 3.80 -19.74 -12.78
N GLU A 116 4.08 -18.87 -13.73
CA GLU A 116 5.36 -18.18 -13.83
C GLU A 116 5.29 -16.90 -13.00
N THR A 117 6.24 -16.71 -12.09
CA THR A 117 6.20 -15.67 -11.08
C THR A 117 7.31 -14.65 -11.26
N CYS A 118 6.96 -13.37 -11.20
CA CYS A 118 7.91 -12.27 -11.37
C CYS A 118 7.74 -11.22 -10.27
N LEU A 119 8.86 -10.64 -9.81
CA LEU A 119 8.89 -9.50 -8.90
C LEU A 119 9.76 -8.39 -9.47
N ILE A 120 9.18 -7.22 -9.70
CA ILE A 120 9.90 -6.02 -10.14
C ILE A 120 9.68 -4.88 -9.14
N GLY A 121 10.77 -4.28 -8.66
CA GLY A 121 10.76 -3.06 -7.86
C GLY A 121 11.09 -3.25 -6.38
N LYS A 122 10.33 -2.64 -5.46
CA LYS A 122 10.66 -2.62 -4.03
C LYS A 122 10.38 -3.96 -3.34
N TRP A 123 11.42 -4.58 -2.80
CA TRP A 123 11.33 -5.76 -1.94
C TRP A 123 11.23 -5.42 -0.45
N HIS A 124 12.24 -4.75 0.07
CA HIS A 124 12.31 -4.20 1.43
C HIS A 124 12.14 -5.24 2.57
N LEU A 125 12.56 -6.47 2.35
CA LEU A 125 12.54 -7.55 3.35
C LEU A 125 13.95 -8.01 3.77
N VAL A 126 14.98 -7.29 3.33
CA VAL A 126 16.42 -7.51 3.62
C VAL A 126 16.97 -8.80 3.01
N SER A 127 16.22 -9.89 3.07
CA SER A 127 16.59 -11.17 2.45
C SER A 127 16.50 -11.14 0.91
N THR A 128 17.14 -12.12 0.26
CA THR A 128 16.94 -12.38 -1.18
C THR A 128 15.51 -12.87 -1.45
N PRO A 129 14.82 -12.38 -2.50
CA PRO A 129 13.51 -12.90 -2.89
C PRO A 129 13.54 -14.40 -3.16
N THR A 130 12.50 -15.11 -2.74
CA THR A 130 12.31 -16.54 -3.00
C THR A 130 10.88 -16.81 -3.47
N GLY A 131 10.69 -17.80 -4.35
CA GLY A 131 9.41 -18.12 -4.94
C GLY A 131 9.07 -17.28 -6.17
N PHE A 132 10.08 -16.71 -6.80
CA PHE A 132 9.98 -16.00 -8.07
C PHE A 132 10.90 -16.64 -9.10
N ASP A 133 10.40 -16.83 -10.32
CA ASP A 133 11.16 -17.33 -11.47
C ASP A 133 12.06 -16.21 -12.03
N HIS A 134 11.64 -14.98 -11.92
CA HIS A 134 12.40 -13.77 -12.25
C HIS A 134 12.20 -12.68 -11.22
N TRP A 135 13.26 -11.92 -10.89
CA TRP A 135 13.13 -10.73 -10.07
C TRP A 135 14.24 -9.70 -10.31
N GLU A 136 13.85 -8.44 -10.25
CA GLU A 136 14.73 -7.28 -10.24
C GLU A 136 14.29 -6.32 -9.15
N ILE A 137 15.08 -6.13 -8.10
CA ILE A 137 14.66 -5.39 -6.92
C ILE A 137 15.52 -4.16 -6.64
N LEU A 138 14.87 -3.15 -6.07
CA LEU A 138 15.55 -1.98 -5.52
C LEU A 138 16.29 -2.35 -4.23
N PRO A 139 17.55 -1.90 -4.03
CA PRO A 139 18.23 -2.04 -2.76
C PRO A 139 17.57 -1.14 -1.68
N GLY A 140 17.23 -1.70 -0.54
CA GLY A 140 16.61 -0.99 0.59
C GLY A 140 15.32 -0.26 0.19
N GLN A 141 15.28 1.05 0.39
CA GLN A 141 14.15 1.91 0.03
C GLN A 141 14.14 2.32 -1.46
N GLY A 142 15.24 2.09 -2.19
CA GLY A 142 15.41 2.56 -3.57
C GLY A 142 15.53 4.09 -3.70
N ASP A 143 15.90 4.53 -4.88
CA ASP A 143 16.04 5.94 -5.25
C ASP A 143 15.02 6.32 -6.32
N TYR A 144 14.56 7.57 -6.34
CA TYR A 144 13.62 8.06 -7.35
C TYR A 144 14.26 8.26 -8.72
N TYR A 145 15.53 8.70 -8.75
CA TYR A 145 16.26 8.95 -9.98
C TYR A 145 17.47 8.04 -10.10
N ASN A 146 17.68 7.55 -11.31
CA ASN A 146 18.82 6.70 -11.65
C ASN A 146 19.02 5.57 -10.63
N PRO A 147 17.94 4.80 -10.35
CA PRO A 147 17.96 3.79 -9.30
C PRO A 147 18.94 2.66 -9.61
N ALA A 148 19.50 2.09 -8.55
CA ALA A 148 20.17 0.80 -8.64
C ALA A 148 19.13 -0.33 -8.59
N PHE A 149 19.40 -1.43 -9.28
CA PHE A 149 18.68 -2.70 -9.17
C PHE A 149 19.63 -3.82 -8.77
N ILE A 150 19.13 -4.81 -8.07
CA ILE A 150 19.77 -6.08 -7.79
C ILE A 150 19.01 -7.13 -8.61
N HIS A 151 19.73 -7.95 -9.36
CA HIS A 151 19.19 -9.00 -10.21
C HIS A 151 19.29 -10.38 -9.54
N GLU A 152 18.59 -11.36 -10.08
CA GLU A 152 18.53 -12.73 -9.54
C GLU A 152 19.88 -13.46 -9.48
N ASP A 153 20.82 -13.11 -10.36
CA ASP A 153 22.19 -13.60 -10.36
C ASP A 153 23.11 -12.88 -9.34
N GLY A 154 22.57 -11.92 -8.58
CA GLY A 154 23.28 -11.09 -7.63
C GLY A 154 24.02 -9.89 -8.25
N SER A 155 23.99 -9.73 -9.57
CA SER A 155 24.55 -8.55 -10.23
C SER A 155 23.76 -7.29 -9.90
N ARG A 156 24.34 -6.12 -10.19
CA ARG A 156 23.72 -4.83 -9.99
C ARG A 156 23.81 -3.98 -11.24
N SER A 157 22.74 -3.26 -11.55
CA SER A 157 22.71 -2.20 -12.54
C SER A 157 22.38 -0.85 -11.92
N ILE A 158 22.65 0.23 -12.65
CA ILE A 158 22.08 1.57 -12.41
C ILE A 158 21.37 1.95 -13.69
N ASP A 159 20.06 2.13 -13.60
CA ASP A 159 19.23 2.42 -14.76
C ASP A 159 18.90 3.91 -14.77
N SER A 160 19.16 4.57 -15.92
CA SER A 160 18.95 6.02 -16.03
C SER A 160 17.49 6.37 -16.17
N GLY A 161 17.01 7.35 -15.39
CA GLY A 161 15.66 7.88 -15.46
C GLY A 161 14.90 7.81 -14.14
N TYR A 162 13.58 7.96 -14.23
CA TYR A 162 12.68 8.01 -13.07
C TYR A 162 12.17 6.61 -12.69
N VAL A 163 12.32 6.24 -11.44
CA VAL A 163 12.12 4.87 -10.93
C VAL A 163 10.76 4.27 -11.27
N THR A 164 9.67 5.06 -11.18
CA THR A 164 8.30 4.57 -11.44
C THR A 164 8.14 4.13 -12.89
N ARG A 165 8.75 4.85 -13.83
CA ARG A 165 8.79 4.50 -15.27
C ARG A 165 9.62 3.25 -15.50
N ILE A 166 10.82 3.21 -14.93
CA ILE A 166 11.76 2.07 -15.11
C ILE A 166 11.13 0.77 -14.59
N ILE A 167 10.52 0.80 -13.41
CA ILE A 167 9.81 -0.37 -12.85
C ILE A 167 8.69 -0.84 -13.80
N THR A 168 7.92 0.09 -14.36
CA THR A 168 6.87 -0.24 -15.33
C THR A 168 7.46 -0.80 -16.63
N ASP A 169 8.51 -0.18 -17.18
CA ASP A 169 9.15 -0.64 -18.41
C ASP A 169 9.67 -2.07 -18.26
N LYS A 170 10.38 -2.37 -17.18
CA LYS A 170 10.86 -3.73 -16.86
C LYS A 170 9.73 -4.75 -16.74
N ALA A 171 8.61 -4.35 -16.13
CA ALA A 171 7.45 -5.23 -15.98
C ALA A 171 6.79 -5.54 -17.33
N LEU A 172 6.65 -4.54 -18.20
CA LEU A 172 6.09 -4.73 -19.55
C LEU A 172 7.03 -5.55 -20.44
N GLU A 173 8.34 -5.30 -20.37
CA GLU A 173 9.35 -6.09 -21.05
C GLU A 173 9.33 -7.57 -20.61
N TRP A 174 9.20 -7.81 -19.31
CA TRP A 174 9.07 -9.18 -18.79
C TRP A 174 7.81 -9.87 -19.33
N ILE A 175 6.67 -9.19 -19.41
CA ILE A 175 5.45 -9.76 -20.01
C ILE A 175 5.69 -10.08 -21.50
N ASP A 176 6.35 -9.21 -22.26
CA ASP A 176 6.71 -9.46 -23.67
C ASP A 176 7.55 -10.74 -23.82
N HIS A 177 8.54 -10.93 -22.97
CA HIS A 177 9.36 -12.15 -22.96
C HIS A 177 8.54 -13.39 -22.62
N HIS A 178 7.63 -13.31 -21.63
CA HIS A 178 6.72 -14.39 -21.25
C HIS A 178 5.79 -14.82 -22.39
N LEU A 179 5.30 -13.84 -23.18
CA LEU A 179 4.40 -14.10 -24.31
C LEU A 179 5.13 -14.57 -25.57
N SER A 180 6.44 -14.38 -25.66
CA SER A 180 7.22 -14.73 -26.85
C SER A 180 7.33 -16.25 -27.01
N PRO A 181 7.08 -16.81 -28.20
CA PRO A 181 7.29 -18.22 -28.45
C PRO A 181 8.75 -18.61 -28.19
N VAL A 182 8.99 -19.56 -27.32
CA VAL A 182 10.34 -20.12 -27.11
C VAL A 182 10.82 -20.68 -28.44
N SER A 183 11.88 -20.10 -29.00
CA SER A 183 12.48 -20.52 -30.28
C SER A 183 12.96 -21.97 -30.15
N GLY A 184 12.16 -22.94 -30.64
CA GLY A 184 12.58 -24.34 -30.76
C GLY A 184 11.69 -25.43 -30.17
N GLY A 185 10.52 -25.09 -29.58
CA GLY A 185 9.60 -26.08 -29.02
C GLY A 185 8.33 -26.21 -29.88
N SER A 186 8.09 -27.44 -30.37
CA SER A 186 6.88 -27.86 -31.08
C SER A 186 5.62 -27.66 -30.21
N SER A 187 4.56 -27.15 -30.84
CA SER A 187 3.17 -27.09 -30.44
C SER A 187 2.69 -25.83 -29.65
N ALA A 188 1.63 -25.26 -30.19
CA ALA A 188 0.76 -24.27 -29.58
C ALA A 188 0.10 -24.81 -28.28
N GLY A 189 0.88 -24.88 -27.20
CA GLY A 189 0.37 -25.03 -25.85
C GLY A 189 -0.01 -23.64 -25.33
N ALA A 190 -1.14 -23.51 -24.65
CA ALA A 190 -1.51 -22.29 -23.96
C ALA A 190 -0.33 -21.84 -23.07
N SER A 191 0.08 -20.57 -23.14
CA SER A 191 1.12 -20.02 -22.27
C SER A 191 0.74 -20.25 -20.81
N LYS A 192 1.71 -20.53 -19.96
CA LYS A 192 1.48 -20.66 -18.52
C LYS A 192 0.83 -19.36 -18.00
N PRO A 193 -0.12 -19.45 -17.04
CA PRO A 193 -0.55 -18.24 -16.38
C PRO A 193 0.62 -17.61 -15.61
N PHE A 194 0.64 -16.29 -15.52
CA PHE A 194 1.68 -15.57 -14.81
C PHE A 194 1.15 -14.82 -13.58
N ALA A 195 2.03 -14.59 -12.62
CA ALA A 195 1.79 -13.72 -11.48
C ALA A 195 2.92 -12.69 -11.40
N LEU A 196 2.61 -11.45 -11.77
CA LEU A 196 3.52 -10.31 -11.72
C LEU A 196 3.27 -9.51 -10.44
N PHE A 197 4.30 -9.40 -9.60
CA PHE A 197 4.38 -8.56 -8.42
C PHE A 197 5.09 -7.26 -8.81
N LEU A 198 4.32 -6.23 -9.12
CA LEU A 198 4.80 -4.92 -9.55
C LEU A 198 4.80 -3.96 -8.36
N HIS A 199 5.96 -3.79 -7.73
CA HIS A 199 6.10 -3.09 -6.47
C HIS A 199 6.79 -1.74 -6.66
N HIS A 200 6.02 -0.66 -6.71
CA HIS A 200 6.55 0.70 -6.85
C HIS A 200 7.14 1.24 -5.53
N LYS A 201 8.21 2.04 -5.65
CA LYS A 201 8.72 2.88 -4.55
C LYS A 201 7.78 4.06 -4.24
N ALA A 202 7.09 4.58 -5.22
CA ALA A 202 6.12 5.67 -5.07
C ALA A 202 4.96 5.19 -4.17
N CYS A 203 4.49 5.98 -3.24
CA CYS A 203 4.74 7.40 -2.94
C CYS A 203 5.65 7.63 -1.71
N HIS A 204 6.64 6.79 -1.44
CA HIS A 204 7.48 6.89 -0.24
C HIS A 204 8.22 8.23 -0.14
N ARG A 205 8.42 8.71 1.10
CA ARG A 205 9.32 9.84 1.45
C ARG A 205 10.67 9.72 0.70
N ALA A 206 11.29 10.75 0.05
CA ALA A 206 10.97 12.18 0.24
C ALA A 206 10.08 12.77 -0.87
N TRP A 207 9.21 12.01 -1.49
CA TRP A 207 8.25 12.49 -2.50
C TRP A 207 8.92 13.33 -3.59
N LEU A 208 9.94 12.77 -4.25
CA LEU A 208 10.67 13.46 -5.30
C LEU A 208 9.92 13.29 -6.63
N PRO A 209 9.34 14.36 -7.21
CA PRO A 209 8.52 14.27 -8.41
C PRO A 209 9.32 13.93 -9.66
N ALA A 210 8.65 13.44 -10.70
CA ALA A 210 9.18 13.45 -12.05
C ALA A 210 9.40 14.89 -12.52
N LEU A 211 10.46 15.14 -13.29
CA LEU A 211 10.84 16.50 -13.72
C LEU A 211 9.80 17.15 -14.64
N GLU A 212 9.00 16.35 -15.33
CA GLU A 212 7.89 16.79 -16.15
C GLU A 212 6.74 17.35 -15.31
N ASP A 213 6.60 16.86 -14.07
CA ASP A 213 5.48 17.16 -13.17
C ASP A 213 5.79 18.27 -12.16
N LEU A 214 7.00 18.84 -12.17
CA LEU A 214 7.43 19.85 -11.18
C LEU A 214 6.46 21.02 -11.01
N ARG A 215 5.76 21.41 -12.08
CA ARG A 215 4.82 22.54 -12.06
C ARG A 215 3.37 22.15 -11.81
N LEU A 216 3.04 20.85 -11.73
CA LEU A 216 1.71 20.41 -11.38
C LEU A 216 1.38 20.81 -9.94
N TYR A 217 0.11 21.14 -9.69
CA TYR A 217 -0.42 21.50 -8.38
C TYR A 217 0.21 22.74 -7.70
N GLU A 218 1.06 23.53 -8.40
CA GLU A 218 1.66 24.73 -7.79
C GLU A 218 0.63 25.80 -7.45
N ASP A 219 -0.44 25.91 -8.23
CA ASP A 219 -1.56 26.81 -8.00
C ASP A 219 -2.69 26.19 -7.17
N THR A 220 -2.50 24.93 -6.70
CA THR A 220 -3.50 24.21 -5.91
C THR A 220 -3.29 24.48 -4.43
N THR A 221 -4.37 24.79 -3.73
CA THR A 221 -4.41 24.83 -2.26
C THR A 221 -5.16 23.60 -1.77
N PHE A 222 -4.47 22.71 -1.08
CA PHE A 222 -5.05 21.51 -0.48
C PHE A 222 -5.78 21.85 0.81
N PRO A 223 -6.99 21.29 1.05
CA PRO A 223 -7.72 21.54 2.28
C PRO A 223 -6.97 20.94 3.49
N LEU A 224 -6.96 21.67 4.60
CA LEU A 224 -6.44 21.12 5.86
C LEU A 224 -7.42 20.06 6.40
N PRO A 225 -6.93 18.93 6.93
CA PRO A 225 -7.75 17.97 7.66
C PRO A 225 -8.44 18.62 8.87
N ALA A 226 -9.63 18.14 9.23
CA ALA A 226 -10.38 18.70 10.37
C ALA A 226 -9.63 18.58 11.71
N ASN A 227 -8.78 17.55 11.85
CA ASN A 227 -7.94 17.29 13.02
C ASN A 227 -6.46 17.72 12.82
N PHE A 228 -6.18 18.63 11.88
CA PHE A 228 -4.82 19.12 11.60
C PHE A 228 -4.16 19.78 12.83
N HIS A 229 -4.96 20.46 13.68
CA HIS A 229 -4.50 21.13 14.90
C HIS A 229 -4.85 20.31 16.16
N ASP A 230 -4.49 19.03 16.16
CA ASP A 230 -4.68 18.14 17.28
C ASP A 230 -3.76 18.48 18.46
N ASP A 231 -4.27 18.45 19.68
CA ASP A 231 -3.53 18.73 20.92
C ASP A 231 -3.09 17.47 21.65
N TYR A 232 -3.49 16.29 21.14
CA TYR A 232 -3.22 14.95 21.70
C TYR A 232 -3.69 14.79 23.15
N ALA A 233 -4.64 15.57 23.60
CA ALA A 233 -5.18 15.45 24.95
C ALA A 233 -5.64 14.01 25.23
N THR A 234 -5.28 13.46 26.38
CA THR A 234 -5.59 12.09 26.84
C THR A 234 -4.94 10.95 26.03
N ARG A 235 -4.05 11.27 25.08
CA ARG A 235 -3.34 10.29 24.22
C ARG A 235 -1.83 10.39 24.37
N PRO A 236 -1.26 9.80 25.44
CA PRO A 236 0.15 10.01 25.80
C PRO A 236 1.16 9.43 24.79
N ALA A 237 0.80 8.42 24.03
CA ALA A 237 1.65 7.89 22.95
C ALA A 237 1.70 8.88 21.77
N ALA A 238 0.57 9.43 21.37
CA ALA A 238 0.45 10.43 20.32
C ALA A 238 1.23 11.72 20.68
N ALA A 239 1.11 12.18 21.91
CA ALA A 239 1.80 13.39 22.39
C ALA A 239 3.34 13.31 22.40
N ARG A 240 3.91 12.09 22.33
CA ARG A 240 5.35 11.83 22.40
C ARG A 240 5.96 11.39 21.08
N THR A 241 5.17 11.26 20.04
CA THR A 241 5.68 10.83 18.73
C THR A 241 6.32 11.99 17.97
N GLU A 242 7.27 11.67 17.10
CA GLU A 242 8.05 12.62 16.30
C GLU A 242 7.61 12.59 14.82
N MET A 243 6.32 12.86 14.57
CA MET A 243 5.71 12.87 13.22
C MET A 243 5.02 14.20 12.86
N GLU A 244 5.25 15.25 13.63
CA GLU A 244 4.58 16.53 13.38
C GLU A 244 5.14 17.25 12.16
N ILE A 245 4.26 17.63 11.22
CA ILE A 245 4.63 18.47 10.06
C ILE A 245 5.31 19.76 10.53
N GLY A 246 4.81 20.36 11.62
CA GLY A 246 5.39 21.57 12.18
C GLY A 246 6.79 21.39 12.72
N LYS A 247 6.99 20.37 13.55
CA LYS A 247 8.22 20.17 14.35
C LYS A 247 9.22 19.21 13.69
N ASP A 248 8.75 18.10 13.12
CA ASP A 248 9.60 16.96 12.80
C ASP A 248 9.87 16.80 11.29
N MET A 249 9.04 17.41 10.44
CA MET A 249 9.26 17.41 8.98
C MET A 249 10.48 18.27 8.63
N ASP A 250 11.48 17.63 8.02
CA ASP A 250 12.77 18.26 7.65
C ASP A 250 12.59 19.20 6.45
N ILE A 251 12.92 20.49 6.60
CA ILE A 251 12.72 21.49 5.55
C ILE A 251 13.60 21.26 4.31
N VAL A 252 14.76 20.63 4.48
CA VAL A 252 15.65 20.33 3.35
C VAL A 252 15.25 19.04 2.65
N TYR A 253 15.05 17.98 3.40
CA TYR A 253 14.77 16.65 2.83
C TYR A 253 13.31 16.51 2.36
N ASP A 254 12.36 16.91 3.19
CA ASP A 254 10.93 16.67 2.92
C ASP A 254 10.33 17.70 1.97
N ILE A 255 10.61 18.99 2.19
CA ILE A 255 10.02 20.06 1.36
C ILE A 255 11.02 20.74 0.43
N LYS A 256 12.27 20.22 0.32
CA LYS A 256 13.32 20.58 -0.64
C LYS A 256 13.78 22.05 -0.58
N MET A 257 13.71 22.68 0.60
CA MET A 257 14.19 24.05 0.78
C MET A 257 15.72 24.07 0.86
N PHE A 258 16.35 23.96 -0.32
CA PHE A 258 17.80 23.89 -0.46
C PHE A 258 18.28 24.82 -1.60
N VAL A 259 19.17 25.74 -1.29
CA VAL A 259 19.80 26.65 -2.27
C VAL A 259 21.18 26.11 -2.66
N SER A 260 22.10 26.08 -1.71
CA SER A 260 23.45 25.51 -1.82
C SER A 260 23.92 25.02 -0.46
N ARG A 261 25.09 24.40 -0.40
CA ARG A 261 25.68 23.96 0.87
C ARG A 261 26.04 25.12 1.80
N GLU A 262 26.39 26.25 1.21
CA GLU A 262 26.83 27.46 1.91
C GLU A 262 25.63 28.32 2.35
N GLU A 263 24.57 28.33 1.57
CA GLU A 263 23.39 29.19 1.81
C GLU A 263 22.26 28.52 2.59
N THR A 264 22.30 27.19 2.73
CA THR A 264 21.22 26.42 3.38
C THR A 264 21.62 25.98 4.77
N PRO A 265 20.78 26.21 5.81
CA PRO A 265 21.01 25.68 7.14
C PRO A 265 21.13 24.15 7.13
N ARG A 266 22.06 23.62 7.92
CA ARG A 266 22.23 22.17 8.02
C ARG A 266 21.13 21.58 8.89
N THR A 267 20.38 20.61 8.34
CA THR A 267 19.37 19.84 9.04
C THR A 267 19.83 18.42 9.34
N ARG A 268 19.03 17.66 10.10
CA ARG A 268 19.28 16.24 10.39
C ARG A 268 19.44 15.41 9.10
N LEU A 269 18.64 15.70 8.07
CA LEU A 269 18.60 14.93 6.82
C LEU A 269 19.30 15.59 5.63
N SER A 270 20.04 16.69 5.83
CA SER A 270 20.79 17.37 4.76
C SER A 270 21.73 16.45 3.97
N ALA A 271 22.41 15.51 4.63
CA ALA A 271 23.29 14.56 3.96
C ALA A 271 22.51 13.56 3.08
N ALA A 272 21.38 13.07 3.58
CA ALA A 272 20.48 12.20 2.81
C ALA A 272 19.91 12.92 1.58
N TYR A 273 19.48 14.17 1.74
CA TYR A 273 19.03 15.01 0.63
C TYR A 273 20.11 15.20 -0.44
N GLN A 274 21.34 15.52 -0.04
CA GLN A 274 22.46 15.68 -0.98
C GLN A 274 22.79 14.37 -1.71
N GLY A 275 22.69 13.23 -1.02
CA GLY A 275 22.82 11.91 -1.63
C GLY A 275 21.75 11.68 -2.70
N MET A 276 20.50 12.01 -2.39
CA MET A 276 19.37 11.87 -3.30
C MET A 276 19.51 12.73 -4.55
N ILE A 277 19.78 14.04 -4.41
CA ILE A 277 19.94 14.93 -5.55
C ILE A 277 21.27 14.73 -6.31
N GLY A 278 22.25 14.11 -5.66
CA GLY A 278 23.54 13.74 -6.26
C GLY A 278 23.41 12.61 -7.28
N ARG A 279 22.28 11.89 -7.31
CA ARG A 279 21.99 10.89 -8.33
C ARG A 279 21.50 11.47 -9.65
N LEU A 280 21.01 12.71 -9.64
CA LEU A 280 20.56 13.41 -10.84
C LEU A 280 21.74 13.64 -11.79
N SER A 281 21.56 13.36 -13.07
CA SER A 281 22.49 13.78 -14.12
C SER A 281 22.59 15.32 -14.15
N LYS A 282 23.56 15.86 -14.84
CA LYS A 282 23.74 17.32 -14.91
C LYS A 282 22.52 18.05 -15.49
N ASP A 283 21.83 17.44 -16.45
CA ASP A 283 20.65 18.03 -17.07
C ASP A 283 19.42 17.93 -16.17
N GLU A 284 19.20 16.76 -15.55
CA GLU A 284 18.15 16.55 -14.54
C GLU A 284 18.35 17.50 -13.37
N ARG A 285 19.59 17.63 -12.89
CA ARG A 285 19.92 18.52 -11.77
C ARG A 285 19.64 19.98 -12.12
N ARG A 286 19.98 20.45 -13.32
CA ARG A 286 19.68 21.81 -13.75
C ARG A 286 18.16 22.06 -13.74
N ARG A 287 17.35 21.16 -14.34
CA ARG A 287 15.87 21.26 -14.37
C ARG A 287 15.27 21.27 -12.97
N TYR A 288 15.82 20.46 -12.08
CA TYR A 288 15.42 20.40 -10.68
C TYR A 288 15.73 21.71 -9.94
N ASP A 289 16.96 22.20 -10.07
CA ASP A 289 17.42 23.43 -9.42
C ASP A 289 16.68 24.67 -9.97
N ASP A 290 16.40 24.74 -11.27
CA ASP A 290 15.61 25.82 -11.90
C ASP A 290 14.21 25.95 -11.29
N PHE A 291 13.68 24.89 -10.69
CA PHE A 291 12.39 24.89 -10.00
C PHE A 291 12.52 25.13 -8.49
N TYR A 292 13.33 24.33 -7.77
CA TYR A 292 13.36 24.37 -6.32
C TYR A 292 14.22 25.49 -5.73
N VAL A 293 15.29 25.94 -6.39
CA VAL A 293 16.16 27.00 -5.85
C VAL A 293 15.43 28.33 -5.71
N PRO A 294 14.66 28.83 -6.70
CA PRO A 294 13.85 30.03 -6.50
C PRO A 294 12.85 29.93 -5.36
N LEU A 295 12.17 28.79 -5.21
CA LEU A 295 11.25 28.54 -4.10
C LEU A 295 11.97 28.57 -2.75
N SER A 296 13.15 27.96 -2.69
CA SER A 296 13.99 27.94 -1.48
C SER A 296 14.45 29.34 -1.09
N ARG A 297 14.84 30.18 -2.06
CA ARG A 297 15.22 31.57 -1.78
C ARG A 297 14.06 32.37 -1.21
N GLN A 298 12.86 32.28 -1.80
CA GLN A 298 11.63 32.91 -1.27
C GLN A 298 11.32 32.42 0.14
N PHE A 299 11.46 31.12 0.40
CA PHE A 299 11.26 30.55 1.73
C PHE A 299 12.19 31.20 2.77
N TYR A 300 13.50 31.28 2.49
CA TYR A 300 14.47 31.87 3.42
C TYR A 300 14.37 33.38 3.53
N GLU A 301 13.94 34.08 2.48
CA GLU A 301 13.62 35.51 2.57
C GLU A 301 12.44 35.77 3.52
N GLN A 302 11.41 34.90 3.52
CA GLN A 302 10.22 35.06 4.34
C GLN A 302 10.44 34.65 5.79
N TRP A 303 11.10 33.50 6.02
CA TRP A 303 11.23 32.90 7.36
C TRP A 303 12.63 32.96 7.96
N GLY A 304 13.66 33.32 7.19
CA GLY A 304 15.05 33.35 7.62
C GLY A 304 15.72 31.98 7.57
N THR A 305 16.97 31.94 8.04
CA THR A 305 17.81 30.75 8.03
C THR A 305 17.99 30.16 9.44
N ASP A 306 17.38 30.74 10.45
CA ASP A 306 17.41 30.24 11.83
C ASP A 306 16.47 29.05 11.93
N TYR A 307 17.02 27.88 12.24
CA TYR A 307 16.31 26.62 12.27
C TYR A 307 15.49 26.39 13.52
N ASP A 308 15.82 27.12 14.60
CA ASP A 308 15.12 27.01 15.89
C ASP A 308 13.77 27.77 15.91
N PHE A 309 13.36 28.34 14.78
CA PHE A 309 12.06 29.03 14.68
C PHE A 309 10.87 28.07 14.64
N LEU A 310 11.08 26.76 14.49
CA LEU A 310 10.00 25.80 14.56
C LEU A 310 9.41 25.75 15.97
N PRO A 311 8.09 25.79 16.10
CA PRO A 311 7.46 25.94 17.39
C PRO A 311 7.71 24.76 18.32
N THR A 312 8.29 25.05 19.47
CA THR A 312 8.42 24.10 20.60
C THR A 312 7.21 24.19 21.56
N GLN A 313 6.31 25.17 21.35
CA GLN A 313 5.12 25.41 22.17
C GLN A 313 3.95 24.50 21.78
N PRO A 314 3.07 24.11 22.72
CA PRO A 314 1.86 23.39 22.40
C PRO A 314 1.01 24.13 21.36
N ARG A 315 0.42 23.42 20.42
CA ARG A 315 -0.38 23.99 19.32
C ARG A 315 -1.57 24.82 19.80
N SER A 316 -2.17 24.44 20.92
CA SER A 316 -3.28 25.13 21.53
C SER A 316 -2.99 26.59 21.96
N SER A 317 -1.72 27.00 22.01
CA SER A 317 -1.31 28.37 22.35
C SER A 317 -1.06 29.27 21.14
N ARG A 318 -1.34 28.83 19.91
CA ARG A 318 -1.03 29.55 18.68
C ARG A 318 -2.23 30.34 18.17
N ASP A 319 -2.03 31.62 17.92
CA ASP A 319 -3.05 32.63 17.60
C ASP A 319 -3.01 33.10 16.13
N GLY A 320 -2.56 32.28 15.18
CA GLY A 320 -2.38 32.70 13.79
C GLY A 320 -1.07 33.44 13.54
N SER A 321 -0.08 33.21 14.39
CA SER A 321 1.28 33.75 14.30
C SER A 321 2.02 33.28 13.05
N ARG A 322 3.24 33.81 12.83
CA ARG A 322 4.22 33.36 11.82
C ARG A 322 4.35 31.83 11.79
N ASP A 323 4.25 31.18 12.93
CA ASP A 323 4.36 29.74 13.07
C ASP A 323 3.22 29.00 12.37
N ALA A 324 1.98 29.50 12.46
CA ALA A 324 0.84 28.90 11.77
C ALA A 324 0.98 29.01 10.24
N GLN A 325 1.49 30.13 9.74
CA GLN A 325 1.76 30.32 8.31
C GLN A 325 2.86 29.39 7.80
N LEU A 326 3.93 29.21 8.59
CA LEU A 326 4.99 28.26 8.26
C LEU A 326 4.50 26.82 8.26
N LEU A 327 3.68 26.45 9.25
CA LEU A 327 3.07 25.12 9.33
C LEU A 327 2.20 24.83 8.11
N GLU A 328 1.38 25.80 7.71
CA GLU A 328 0.54 25.68 6.51
C GLU A 328 1.41 25.60 5.23
N TYR A 329 2.46 26.41 5.11
CA TYR A 329 3.41 26.33 3.99
C TYR A 329 4.05 24.93 3.87
N LYS A 330 4.54 24.35 4.99
CA LYS A 330 5.12 23.01 5.01
C LYS A 330 4.10 21.97 4.54
N TYR A 331 2.87 22.04 5.04
CA TYR A 331 1.78 21.17 4.62
C TYR A 331 1.49 21.29 3.12
N GLN A 332 1.29 22.51 2.61
CA GLN A 332 1.00 22.72 1.19
C GLN A 332 2.14 22.23 0.28
N ARG A 333 3.40 22.45 0.67
CA ARG A 333 4.55 21.98 -0.11
C ARG A 333 4.64 20.45 -0.11
N TYR A 334 4.43 19.82 1.04
CA TYR A 334 4.35 18.37 1.19
C TYR A 334 3.25 17.77 0.30
N MET A 335 2.04 18.30 0.39
CA MET A 335 0.89 17.82 -0.39
C MET A 335 1.12 17.93 -1.90
N ARG A 336 1.69 19.05 -2.37
CA ARG A 336 1.99 19.25 -3.79
C ARG A 336 2.99 18.23 -4.32
N ASP A 337 4.08 18.00 -3.59
CA ASP A 337 5.12 17.06 -4.04
C ASP A 337 4.61 15.60 -3.98
N TYR A 338 3.84 15.24 -2.97
CA TYR A 338 3.18 13.93 -2.90
C TYR A 338 2.20 13.74 -4.07
N ALA A 339 1.34 14.72 -4.35
CA ALA A 339 0.38 14.67 -5.44
C ALA A 339 1.04 14.49 -6.83
N LYS A 340 2.21 15.12 -7.05
CA LYS A 340 3.00 14.96 -8.28
C LYS A 340 3.51 13.53 -8.44
N VAL A 341 3.97 12.91 -7.35
CA VAL A 341 4.41 11.51 -7.36
C VAL A 341 3.25 10.57 -7.66
N VAL A 342 2.07 10.85 -7.08
CA VAL A 342 0.83 10.11 -7.37
C VAL A 342 0.42 10.24 -8.84
N HIS A 343 0.54 11.44 -9.41
CA HIS A 343 0.22 11.67 -10.84
C HIS A 343 1.04 10.76 -11.76
N GLU A 344 2.35 10.75 -11.61
CA GLU A 344 3.21 9.87 -12.42
C GLU A 344 2.92 8.39 -12.19
N LEU A 345 2.62 7.99 -10.96
CA LEU A 345 2.22 6.62 -10.64
C LEU A 345 0.92 6.23 -11.36
N ASP A 346 -0.09 7.10 -11.38
CA ASP A 346 -1.34 6.86 -12.09
C ASP A 346 -1.11 6.68 -13.60
N VAL A 347 -0.25 7.52 -14.20
CA VAL A 347 0.14 7.39 -15.61
C VAL A 347 0.77 6.02 -15.88
N GLN A 348 1.65 5.55 -15.01
CA GLN A 348 2.32 4.27 -15.20
C GLN A 348 1.37 3.08 -15.01
N VAL A 349 0.42 3.15 -14.08
CA VAL A 349 -0.66 2.15 -13.97
C VAL A 349 -1.52 2.13 -15.25
N GLY A 350 -1.80 3.29 -15.82
CA GLY A 350 -2.48 3.39 -17.13
C GLY A 350 -1.76 2.62 -18.22
N ARG A 351 -0.44 2.74 -18.31
CA ARG A 351 0.38 2.01 -19.28
C ARG A 351 0.25 0.48 -19.11
N VAL A 352 0.24 0.00 -17.87
CA VAL A 352 0.03 -1.45 -17.60
C VAL A 352 -1.35 -1.91 -18.08
N LEU A 353 -2.41 -1.16 -17.74
CA LEU A 353 -3.77 -1.50 -18.16
C LEU A 353 -3.94 -1.48 -19.69
N ASP A 354 -3.38 -0.48 -20.35
CA ASP A 354 -3.43 -0.36 -21.81
C ASP A 354 -2.66 -1.49 -22.49
N TYR A 355 -1.48 -1.84 -21.97
CA TYR A 355 -0.69 -2.96 -22.45
C TYR A 355 -1.47 -4.28 -22.36
N LEU A 356 -2.06 -4.58 -21.20
CA LEU A 356 -2.86 -5.80 -21.01
C LEU A 356 -4.07 -5.85 -21.97
N ARG A 357 -4.74 -4.72 -22.21
CA ARG A 357 -5.84 -4.61 -23.17
C ARG A 357 -5.35 -4.88 -24.60
N ASP A 358 -4.29 -4.21 -25.02
CA ASP A 358 -3.79 -4.25 -26.42
C ASP A 358 -3.23 -5.62 -26.79
N HIS A 359 -2.81 -6.42 -25.78
CA HIS A 359 -2.37 -7.81 -25.95
C HIS A 359 -3.46 -8.85 -25.65
N ASN A 360 -4.74 -8.44 -25.49
CA ASN A 360 -5.89 -9.31 -25.19
C ASN A 360 -5.70 -10.14 -23.90
N LEU A 361 -4.96 -9.64 -22.94
CA LEU A 361 -4.72 -10.29 -21.64
C LEU A 361 -5.70 -9.83 -20.57
N LEU A 362 -6.24 -8.61 -20.69
CA LEU A 362 -6.95 -7.92 -19.64
C LEU A 362 -8.18 -8.69 -19.12
N ASP A 363 -8.92 -9.38 -20.00
CA ASP A 363 -10.12 -10.12 -19.60
C ASP A 363 -9.82 -11.43 -18.84
N ASN A 364 -8.61 -11.96 -18.98
CA ASN A 364 -8.15 -13.12 -18.21
C ASN A 364 -7.10 -12.75 -17.16
N THR A 365 -7.11 -11.51 -16.69
CA THR A 365 -6.15 -11.02 -15.69
C THR A 365 -6.88 -10.42 -14.50
N LEU A 366 -6.54 -10.89 -13.29
CA LEU A 366 -6.83 -10.16 -12.06
C LEU A 366 -5.82 -9.01 -11.95
N VAL A 367 -6.28 -7.78 -11.97
CA VAL A 367 -5.45 -6.61 -11.66
C VAL A 367 -5.80 -6.10 -10.28
N VAL A 368 -4.85 -6.11 -9.38
CA VAL A 368 -4.98 -5.60 -8.00
C VAL A 368 -4.10 -4.38 -7.84
N TYR A 369 -4.65 -3.31 -7.28
CA TYR A 369 -3.89 -2.16 -6.82
C TYR A 369 -4.11 -1.94 -5.33
N THR A 370 -3.01 -1.80 -4.59
CA THR A 370 -3.02 -1.54 -3.15
C THR A 370 -1.74 -0.80 -2.74
N SER A 371 -1.66 -0.42 -1.47
CA SER A 371 -0.44 0.07 -0.81
C SER A 371 -0.05 -0.87 0.32
N ASP A 372 1.21 -0.82 0.74
CA ASP A 372 1.66 -1.61 1.89
C ASP A 372 1.06 -1.14 3.23
N GLN A 373 0.68 0.14 3.35
CA GLN A 373 -0.15 0.68 4.45
C GLN A 373 -0.75 2.03 4.06
N GLY A 374 -1.54 2.61 4.98
CA GLY A 374 -2.00 3.99 4.89
C GLY A 374 -0.92 5.01 5.26
N PHE A 375 -1.27 6.29 5.21
CA PHE A 375 -0.31 7.37 5.44
C PHE A 375 -1.04 8.65 5.89
N TYR A 376 -0.46 9.41 6.83
CA TYR A 376 -1.03 10.68 7.28
C TYR A 376 -0.74 11.80 6.28
N MET A 377 -1.81 12.44 5.82
CA MET A 377 -1.76 13.60 4.92
C MET A 377 -2.10 14.87 5.68
N GLY A 378 -1.59 15.00 6.89
CA GLY A 378 -1.84 16.13 7.79
C GLY A 378 -2.86 15.86 8.89
N GLU A 379 -3.56 14.73 8.89
CA GLU A 379 -4.41 14.34 10.02
C GLU A 379 -3.56 14.26 11.28
N HIS A 380 -4.12 14.69 12.40
CA HIS A 380 -3.41 14.88 13.66
C HIS A 380 -2.20 15.83 13.57
N GLY A 381 -2.07 16.59 12.45
CA GLY A 381 -0.90 17.39 12.10
C GLY A 381 0.34 16.58 11.76
N TRP A 382 0.17 15.31 11.41
CA TRP A 382 1.24 14.35 11.16
C TRP A 382 1.51 14.10 9.68
N PHE A 383 2.68 13.55 9.43
CA PHE A 383 3.07 12.83 8.23
C PHE A 383 3.61 11.45 8.66
N ASP A 384 3.90 10.53 7.73
CA ASP A 384 4.30 9.14 7.99
C ASP A 384 3.10 8.24 8.37
N LYS A 385 3.31 7.15 9.14
CA LYS A 385 2.37 6.04 9.38
C LYS A 385 2.57 5.46 10.78
N ARG A 386 2.33 4.15 10.99
CA ARG A 386 2.67 3.29 12.15
C ARG A 386 1.55 3.14 13.17
N PHE A 387 0.82 4.19 13.54
CA PHE A 387 -0.28 4.07 14.50
C PHE A 387 -1.44 3.21 13.95
N MET A 388 -2.23 2.65 14.87
CA MET A 388 -3.49 1.97 14.54
C MET A 388 -4.64 2.95 14.26
N TYR A 389 -4.41 4.26 14.11
CA TYR A 389 -5.45 5.21 13.71
C TYR A 389 -5.83 4.99 12.23
N GLU A 390 -7.08 5.36 11.87
CA GLU A 390 -7.66 4.96 10.58
C GLU A 390 -6.77 5.32 9.38
N GLU A 391 -6.12 6.48 9.38
CA GLU A 391 -5.32 6.95 8.25
C GLU A 391 -4.09 6.09 7.96
N SER A 392 -3.48 5.54 9.00
CA SER A 392 -2.33 4.65 8.90
C SER A 392 -2.72 3.17 8.76
N LEU A 393 -3.81 2.78 9.44
CA LEU A 393 -4.36 1.42 9.44
C LEU A 393 -4.99 1.05 8.09
N SER A 394 -5.71 2.01 7.47
CA SER A 394 -6.44 1.79 6.21
C SER A 394 -5.51 1.86 5.00
N THR A 395 -5.73 0.98 4.03
CA THR A 395 -4.99 0.98 2.76
C THR A 395 -5.96 0.94 1.59
N PRO A 396 -5.67 1.58 0.44
CA PRO A 396 -6.50 1.44 -0.73
C PRO A 396 -6.48 -0.02 -1.22
N LEU A 397 -7.61 -0.50 -1.71
CA LEU A 397 -7.70 -1.78 -2.38
C LEU A 397 -8.76 -1.70 -3.47
N VAL A 398 -8.32 -1.77 -4.72
CA VAL A 398 -9.19 -1.88 -5.89
C VAL A 398 -8.76 -3.07 -6.73
N MET A 399 -9.73 -3.79 -7.28
CA MET A 399 -9.47 -4.99 -8.09
C MET A 399 -10.32 -4.97 -9.35
N ARG A 400 -9.68 -5.07 -10.52
CA ARG A 400 -10.35 -5.46 -11.75
C ARG A 400 -10.35 -6.98 -11.85
N LEU A 401 -11.54 -7.54 -12.00
CA LEU A 401 -11.73 -8.99 -11.90
C LEU A 401 -11.63 -9.65 -13.29
N PRO A 402 -11.06 -10.87 -13.37
CA PRO A 402 -11.06 -11.64 -14.60
C PRO A 402 -12.48 -12.12 -14.98
N ALA A 403 -12.62 -12.61 -16.20
CA ALA A 403 -13.88 -13.21 -16.67
C ALA A 403 -14.39 -14.29 -15.70
N GLY A 404 -15.69 -14.33 -15.47
CA GLY A 404 -16.33 -15.26 -14.53
C GLY A 404 -16.56 -14.71 -13.11
N TYR A 405 -16.03 -13.51 -12.81
CA TYR A 405 -16.30 -12.78 -11.58
C TYR A 405 -17.13 -11.53 -11.89
N GLU A 406 -18.32 -11.44 -11.30
CA GLU A 406 -19.33 -10.45 -11.72
C GLU A 406 -19.54 -9.30 -10.73
N ARG A 407 -18.90 -9.32 -9.56
CA ARG A 407 -19.03 -8.23 -8.59
C ARG A 407 -18.48 -6.93 -9.19
N ARG A 408 -19.20 -5.83 -8.98
CA ARG A 408 -18.80 -4.48 -9.37
C ARG A 408 -19.19 -3.50 -8.26
N GLY A 409 -18.46 -2.40 -8.18
CA GLY A 409 -18.71 -1.34 -7.21
C GLY A 409 -18.13 -1.63 -5.83
N ASP A 410 -18.73 -1.05 -4.80
CA ASP A 410 -18.19 -1.09 -3.46
C ASP A 410 -18.37 -2.44 -2.77
N VAL A 411 -17.36 -2.81 -2.00
CA VAL A 411 -17.33 -3.96 -1.07
C VAL A 411 -17.07 -3.39 0.32
N ASP A 412 -18.08 -3.51 1.19
CA ASP A 412 -18.07 -2.89 2.52
C ASP A 412 -17.66 -3.85 3.65
N GLU A 413 -17.38 -5.10 3.32
CA GLU A 413 -16.86 -6.07 4.26
C GLU A 413 -15.43 -5.69 4.69
N MET A 414 -15.12 -5.85 6.01
CA MET A 414 -13.77 -5.62 6.53
C MET A 414 -12.80 -6.65 5.98
N VAL A 415 -11.75 -6.19 5.29
CA VAL A 415 -10.68 -7.02 4.77
C VAL A 415 -9.33 -6.58 5.32
N GLN A 416 -8.35 -7.47 5.30
CA GLN A 416 -7.03 -7.20 5.83
C GLN A 416 -5.96 -7.72 4.86
N ASN A 417 -4.79 -7.12 4.82
CA ASN A 417 -3.72 -7.47 3.87
C ASN A 417 -3.23 -8.93 3.96
N ILE A 418 -3.50 -9.63 5.06
CA ILE A 418 -3.26 -11.07 5.19
C ILE A 418 -4.22 -11.92 4.33
N ASP A 419 -5.30 -11.34 3.83
CA ASP A 419 -6.31 -12.01 3.00
C ASP A 419 -5.88 -12.14 1.53
N TYR A 420 -4.85 -11.42 1.10
CA TYR A 420 -4.41 -11.44 -0.29
C TYR A 420 -3.82 -12.78 -0.69
N ALA A 421 -2.99 -13.37 0.16
CA ALA A 421 -2.39 -14.67 -0.11
C ALA A 421 -3.44 -15.78 -0.33
N PRO A 422 -4.39 -16.05 0.57
CA PRO A 422 -5.42 -17.06 0.33
C PRO A 422 -6.33 -16.73 -0.85
N THR A 423 -6.55 -15.44 -1.16
CA THR A 423 -7.34 -15.01 -2.33
C THR A 423 -6.66 -15.37 -3.64
N PHE A 424 -5.39 -15.05 -3.79
CA PHE A 424 -4.64 -15.36 -5.02
C PHE A 424 -4.47 -16.86 -5.21
N LEU A 425 -4.27 -17.60 -4.12
CA LEU A 425 -4.20 -19.06 -4.15
C LEU A 425 -5.52 -19.69 -4.58
N GLU A 426 -6.66 -19.23 -4.06
CA GLU A 426 -7.98 -19.74 -4.49
C GLU A 426 -8.23 -19.45 -5.97
N LEU A 427 -7.94 -18.23 -6.45
CA LEU A 427 -8.06 -17.85 -7.86
C LEU A 427 -7.16 -18.67 -8.76
N ALA A 428 -5.99 -19.05 -8.27
CA ALA A 428 -5.04 -19.92 -8.98
C ALA A 428 -5.43 -21.41 -8.94
N GLY A 429 -6.45 -21.79 -8.16
CA GLY A 429 -6.79 -23.19 -7.89
C GLY A 429 -5.70 -23.92 -7.09
N ALA A 430 -4.90 -23.17 -6.34
CA ALA A 430 -3.86 -23.71 -5.48
C ALA A 430 -4.40 -24.04 -4.08
N PRO A 431 -3.84 -25.05 -3.38
CA PRO A 431 -4.20 -25.33 -1.99
C PRO A 431 -3.87 -24.13 -1.09
N ILE A 432 -4.78 -23.80 -0.18
CA ILE A 432 -4.55 -22.80 0.87
C ILE A 432 -4.04 -23.54 2.12
N PRO A 433 -2.80 -23.28 2.56
CA PRO A 433 -2.25 -23.89 3.78
C PRO A 433 -3.05 -23.56 5.03
N ALA A 434 -3.18 -24.52 5.95
CA ALA A 434 -3.97 -24.35 7.17
C ALA A 434 -3.38 -23.34 8.17
N ASP A 435 -2.10 -22.98 8.02
CA ASP A 435 -1.42 -22.00 8.88
C ASP A 435 -1.50 -20.54 8.34
N ILE A 436 -2.14 -20.33 7.19
CA ILE A 436 -2.54 -19.00 6.74
C ILE A 436 -3.65 -18.48 7.66
N GLN A 437 -3.48 -17.25 8.15
CA GLN A 437 -4.41 -16.62 9.09
C GLN A 437 -5.45 -15.72 8.40
N GLY A 438 -5.18 -15.32 7.17
CA GLY A 438 -6.11 -14.59 6.31
C GLY A 438 -7.24 -15.47 5.78
N VAL A 439 -8.29 -14.85 5.25
CA VAL A 439 -9.41 -15.53 4.57
C VAL A 439 -9.49 -15.06 3.12
N SER A 440 -9.88 -15.96 2.21
CA SER A 440 -10.02 -15.61 0.80
C SER A 440 -11.15 -14.61 0.57
N LEU A 441 -10.88 -13.60 -0.24
CA LEU A 441 -11.86 -12.59 -0.68
C LEU A 441 -12.75 -13.09 -1.82
N VAL A 442 -12.46 -14.24 -2.41
CA VAL A 442 -13.19 -14.78 -3.57
C VAL A 442 -14.72 -14.83 -3.36
N PRO A 443 -15.27 -15.20 -2.19
CA PRO A 443 -16.71 -15.13 -1.95
C PRO A 443 -17.29 -13.72 -2.20
N LEU A 444 -16.57 -12.66 -1.84
CA LEU A 444 -16.98 -11.27 -2.02
C LEU A 444 -16.94 -10.83 -3.50
N LEU A 445 -16.13 -11.51 -4.34
CA LEU A 445 -15.85 -11.13 -5.73
C LEU A 445 -16.78 -11.79 -6.75
N ARG A 446 -17.45 -12.91 -6.41
CA ARG A 446 -18.26 -13.68 -7.35
C ARG A 446 -19.55 -12.98 -7.75
N GLY A 447 -20.08 -12.07 -6.95
CA GLY A 447 -21.32 -11.34 -7.27
C GLY A 447 -22.49 -12.29 -7.50
N LYS A 448 -23.13 -12.22 -8.68
CA LYS A 448 -24.26 -13.09 -9.04
C LYS A 448 -23.86 -14.57 -9.21
N ALA A 449 -22.58 -14.82 -9.50
CA ALA A 449 -22.03 -16.18 -9.61
C ALA A 449 -21.75 -16.83 -8.23
N ALA A 450 -22.06 -16.15 -7.12
CA ALA A 450 -21.82 -16.65 -5.77
C ALA A 450 -22.57 -17.97 -5.50
N THR A 451 -21.82 -18.97 -5.03
CA THR A 451 -22.34 -20.28 -4.61
C THR A 451 -23.10 -20.18 -3.29
N ARG A 452 -23.71 -21.29 -2.85
CA ARG A 452 -24.30 -21.36 -1.50
C ARG A 452 -23.20 -21.18 -0.42
N ALA A 453 -22.04 -21.80 -0.63
CA ALA A 453 -20.91 -21.69 0.29
C ALA A 453 -20.39 -20.25 0.40
N ASP A 454 -20.27 -19.53 -0.74
CA ASP A 454 -19.88 -18.12 -0.74
C ASP A 454 -20.86 -17.24 0.06
N ARG A 455 -22.17 -17.41 -0.16
CA ARG A 455 -23.18 -16.67 0.61
C ARG A 455 -23.15 -16.99 2.11
N ASP A 456 -22.80 -18.21 2.47
CA ASP A 456 -22.64 -18.61 3.86
C ASP A 456 -21.38 -17.99 4.47
N ALA A 457 -20.26 -17.98 3.74
CA ALA A 457 -19.03 -17.31 4.15
C ALA A 457 -19.25 -15.79 4.35
N ILE A 458 -19.94 -15.12 3.44
CA ILE A 458 -20.27 -13.68 3.56
C ILE A 458 -21.13 -13.41 4.79
N ARG A 459 -22.12 -14.28 5.10
CA ARG A 459 -22.98 -14.11 6.27
C ARG A 459 -22.21 -14.19 7.59
N HIS A 460 -21.12 -14.94 7.63
CA HIS A 460 -20.26 -15.12 8.79
C HIS A 460 -18.94 -14.36 8.64
N TRP A 461 -18.91 -13.31 7.76
CA TRP A 461 -17.71 -12.52 7.57
C TRP A 461 -17.29 -11.85 8.87
N ARG A 462 -15.97 -11.59 8.98
CA ARG A 462 -15.42 -10.93 10.18
C ARG A 462 -16.08 -9.56 10.42
N ASP A 463 -16.31 -9.25 11.69
CA ASP A 463 -16.81 -7.96 12.18
C ASP A 463 -15.75 -7.20 12.99
N ALA A 464 -14.52 -7.73 13.02
CA ALA A 464 -13.38 -7.11 13.68
C ALA A 464 -12.06 -7.55 13.03
N ILE A 465 -11.05 -6.70 13.15
CA ILE A 465 -9.67 -7.02 12.78
C ILE A 465 -8.75 -6.85 13.99
N TYR A 466 -7.62 -7.57 13.94
CA TYR A 466 -6.52 -7.48 14.89
C TYR A 466 -5.35 -6.75 14.24
N TYR A 467 -4.67 -5.91 15.00
CA TYR A 467 -3.50 -5.15 14.58
C TYR A 467 -2.42 -5.23 15.64
N HIS A 468 -1.13 -5.27 15.23
CA HIS A 468 0.00 -5.19 16.16
C HIS A 468 1.23 -4.54 15.53
N TYR A 469 1.74 -3.48 16.17
CA TYR A 469 2.95 -2.76 15.83
C TYR A 469 4.04 -3.00 16.89
N TYR A 470 5.25 -3.35 16.46
CA TYR A 470 6.31 -3.87 17.37
C TYR A 470 7.56 -2.99 17.45
N GLU A 471 7.77 -2.10 16.47
CA GLU A 471 9.03 -1.37 16.31
C GLU A 471 9.12 -0.17 17.25
N TYR A 472 9.91 -0.30 18.31
CA TYR A 472 10.22 0.77 19.26
C TYR A 472 11.39 0.35 20.16
N PRO A 473 12.38 1.25 20.46
CA PRO A 473 12.54 2.60 19.87
C PRO A 473 13.01 2.53 18.41
N ALA A 474 12.53 3.45 17.59
CA ALA A 474 12.85 3.55 16.17
C ALA A 474 12.51 4.92 15.62
N GLU A 475 12.60 5.12 14.30
CA GLU A 475 12.23 6.36 13.65
C GLU A 475 10.81 6.81 14.06
N HIS A 476 10.63 8.09 14.34
CA HIS A 476 9.41 8.74 14.82
C HIS A 476 8.96 8.36 16.23
N ASP A 477 9.67 7.52 16.95
CA ASP A 477 9.39 7.16 18.34
C ASP A 477 7.95 6.69 18.62
N VAL A 478 7.33 6.00 17.66
CA VAL A 478 5.99 5.43 17.82
C VAL A 478 6.05 4.21 18.73
N ARG A 479 5.30 4.25 19.85
CA ARG A 479 5.30 3.19 20.87
C ARG A 479 4.65 1.92 20.36
N ARG A 480 5.15 0.76 20.81
CA ARG A 480 4.53 -0.54 20.52
C ARG A 480 3.09 -0.55 20.96
N HIS A 481 2.22 -1.08 20.14
CA HIS A 481 0.80 -1.17 20.45
C HIS A 481 0.12 -2.28 19.65
N TYR A 482 -0.96 -2.78 20.22
CA TYR A 482 -1.87 -3.70 19.55
C TYR A 482 -3.31 -3.31 19.85
N GLY A 483 -4.24 -3.86 19.09
CA GLY A 483 -5.63 -3.51 19.31
C GLY A 483 -6.63 -4.30 18.45
N ILE A 484 -7.88 -3.95 18.68
CA ILE A 484 -9.04 -4.43 17.93
C ILE A 484 -9.77 -3.24 17.29
N ARG A 485 -10.15 -3.38 16.03
CA ARG A 485 -11.04 -2.47 15.33
C ARG A 485 -12.29 -3.24 14.93
N THR A 486 -13.45 -2.84 15.45
CA THR A 486 -14.78 -3.37 15.11
C THR A 486 -15.49 -2.44 14.14
N ASP A 487 -16.73 -2.71 13.73
CA ASP A 487 -17.50 -1.81 12.87
C ASP A 487 -17.62 -0.38 13.40
N ARG A 488 -17.62 -0.20 14.70
CA ARG A 488 -17.86 1.10 15.34
C ARG A 488 -16.77 1.53 16.30
N TYR A 489 -16.11 0.60 16.97
CA TYR A 489 -15.21 0.93 18.06
C TYR A 489 -13.80 0.44 17.76
N LYS A 490 -12.83 1.17 18.28
CA LYS A 490 -11.42 0.80 18.28
C LYS A 490 -10.89 0.82 19.69
N LEU A 491 -10.19 -0.25 20.12
CA LEU A 491 -9.48 -0.31 21.39
C LEU A 491 -8.02 -0.60 21.12
N ILE A 492 -7.13 0.26 21.62
CA ILE A 492 -5.68 0.18 21.41
C ILE A 492 -4.99 0.11 22.77
N HIS A 493 -4.02 -0.77 22.90
CA HIS A 493 -3.10 -0.83 24.02
C HIS A 493 -1.68 -0.46 23.62
N PHE A 494 -1.20 0.67 24.10
CA PHE A 494 0.20 1.05 24.04
C PHE A 494 0.94 0.42 25.23
N TYR A 495 1.99 -0.34 24.96
CA TYR A 495 2.75 -1.06 25.99
C TYR A 495 4.25 -0.78 25.88
N GLY A 496 4.85 -0.42 26.98
CA GLY A 496 6.27 -0.07 27.05
C GLY A 496 6.66 0.44 28.44
N HIS A 497 7.91 0.83 28.59
CA HIS A 497 8.41 1.32 29.87
C HIS A 497 7.95 2.75 30.18
N ASP A 498 7.80 3.56 29.14
CA ASP A 498 7.50 5.00 29.24
C ASP A 498 6.03 5.34 28.96
N VAL A 499 5.32 4.47 28.26
CA VAL A 499 3.89 4.57 28.00
C VAL A 499 3.26 3.20 28.17
N ASN A 500 2.29 3.12 29.09
CA ASN A 500 1.39 1.98 29.25
C ASN A 500 -0.01 2.55 29.38
N ALA A 501 -0.72 2.61 28.25
CA ALA A 501 -2.00 3.32 28.16
C ALA A 501 -2.96 2.61 27.21
N TRP A 502 -4.25 2.75 27.52
CA TRP A 502 -5.34 2.30 26.66
C TRP A 502 -6.03 3.48 26.01
N GLU A 503 -6.42 3.32 24.75
CA GLU A 503 -7.25 4.27 24.01
C GLU A 503 -8.48 3.55 23.47
N LEU A 504 -9.66 4.18 23.63
CA LEU A 504 -10.94 3.70 23.14
C LEU A 504 -11.60 4.80 22.32
N PHE A 505 -11.98 4.50 21.09
CA PHE A 505 -12.65 5.43 20.20
C PHE A 505 -14.00 4.91 19.71
N ASP A 506 -14.98 5.81 19.58
CA ASP A 506 -16.26 5.58 18.89
C ASP A 506 -16.18 6.18 17.49
N LEU A 507 -15.75 5.41 16.51
CA LEU A 507 -15.47 5.86 15.14
C LEU A 507 -16.71 6.44 14.42
N LYS A 508 -17.91 6.17 14.91
CA LYS A 508 -19.14 6.77 14.38
C LYS A 508 -19.32 8.22 14.82
N ASN A 509 -18.98 8.53 16.07
CA ASN A 509 -19.17 9.84 16.67
C ASN A 509 -17.88 10.67 16.67
N ASP A 510 -16.74 10.00 16.62
CA ASP A 510 -15.39 10.55 16.57
C ASP A 510 -14.56 9.86 15.49
N PRO A 511 -14.86 10.09 14.20
CA PRO A 511 -14.16 9.44 13.09
C PRO A 511 -12.69 9.88 12.97
N HIS A 512 -12.29 10.94 13.66
CA HIS A 512 -10.93 11.48 13.69
C HIS A 512 -10.13 11.05 14.92
N GLU A 513 -10.67 10.18 15.77
CA GLU A 513 -9.97 9.58 16.92
C GLU A 513 -9.30 10.61 17.86
N LEU A 514 -10.03 11.72 18.13
CA LEU A 514 -9.55 12.83 18.96
C LEU A 514 -9.82 12.61 20.45
N HIS A 515 -10.87 11.85 20.79
CA HIS A 515 -11.39 11.75 22.15
C HIS A 515 -11.27 10.35 22.71
N ASN A 516 -10.26 10.12 23.53
CA ASN A 516 -10.09 8.84 24.23
C ASN A 516 -11.20 8.64 25.29
N LEU A 517 -12.04 7.64 25.08
CA LEU A 517 -13.16 7.25 25.95
C LEU A 517 -12.75 6.22 27.01
N TYR A 518 -11.52 5.72 26.99
CA TYR A 518 -11.07 4.69 27.94
C TYR A 518 -11.04 5.25 29.36
N GLY A 519 -11.65 4.54 30.29
CA GLY A 519 -11.78 4.96 31.70
C GLY A 519 -12.86 6.03 31.94
N GLN A 520 -13.59 6.48 30.92
CA GLN A 520 -14.68 7.43 31.08
C GLN A 520 -15.93 6.75 31.67
N PRO A 521 -16.68 7.45 32.56
CA PRO A 521 -17.93 6.94 33.11
C PRO A 521 -18.94 6.57 32.01
N GLY A 522 -19.56 5.41 32.15
CA GLY A 522 -20.57 4.88 31.20
C GLY A 522 -20.02 3.99 30.10
N TYR A 523 -18.70 3.86 29.98
CA TYR A 523 -18.06 2.99 29.00
C TYR A 523 -17.52 1.67 29.56
N GLU A 524 -17.69 1.38 30.84
CA GLU A 524 -17.11 0.23 31.55
C GLU A 524 -17.57 -1.12 30.95
N THR A 525 -18.82 -1.21 30.55
CA THR A 525 -19.36 -2.44 29.94
C THR A 525 -18.78 -2.64 28.54
N LEU A 526 -18.72 -1.60 27.73
CA LEU A 526 -18.11 -1.63 26.41
C LEU A 526 -16.62 -1.99 26.48
N GLN A 527 -15.87 -1.39 27.41
CA GLN A 527 -14.47 -1.73 27.64
C GLN A 527 -14.28 -3.22 27.92
N ARG A 528 -15.05 -3.79 28.85
CA ARG A 528 -14.98 -5.24 29.15
C ARG A 528 -15.29 -6.11 27.94
N GLN A 529 -16.28 -5.71 27.12
CA GLN A 529 -16.63 -6.44 25.90
C GLN A 529 -15.51 -6.39 24.86
N LEU A 530 -14.90 -5.24 24.65
CA LEU A 530 -13.81 -5.08 23.68
C LEU A 530 -12.53 -5.76 24.15
N HIS A 531 -12.22 -5.71 25.44
CA HIS A 531 -11.09 -6.48 26.01
C HIS A 531 -11.27 -7.98 25.76
N HIS A 532 -12.45 -8.50 26.06
CA HIS A 532 -12.73 -9.93 25.83
C HIS A 532 -12.63 -10.30 24.34
N ARG A 533 -13.16 -9.46 23.44
CA ARG A 533 -13.04 -9.71 22.00
C ARG A 533 -11.60 -9.62 21.51
N LEU A 534 -10.82 -8.68 22.02
CA LEU A 534 -9.40 -8.55 21.71
C LEU A 534 -8.62 -9.79 22.15
N GLU A 535 -8.86 -10.29 23.35
CA GLU A 535 -8.28 -11.54 23.85
C GLU A 535 -8.61 -12.74 22.95
N LEU A 536 -9.86 -12.85 22.49
CA LEU A 536 -10.27 -13.90 21.56
C LEU A 536 -9.52 -13.81 20.22
N LEU A 537 -9.28 -12.61 19.70
CA LEU A 537 -8.49 -12.42 18.48
C LEU A 537 -7.01 -12.76 18.69
N GLN A 538 -6.43 -12.40 19.83
CA GLN A 538 -5.05 -12.80 20.18
C GLN A 538 -4.91 -14.32 20.27
N ILE A 539 -5.90 -15.02 20.83
CA ILE A 539 -5.93 -16.48 20.85
C ILE A 539 -6.07 -17.04 19.43
N GLN A 540 -7.00 -16.49 18.64
CA GLN A 540 -7.25 -16.92 17.26
C GLN A 540 -6.00 -16.82 16.39
N TYR A 541 -5.22 -15.76 16.56
CA TYR A 541 -4.04 -15.47 15.75
C TYR A 541 -2.73 -15.93 16.40
N ASP A 542 -2.76 -16.63 17.53
CA ASP A 542 -1.58 -17.11 18.28
C ASP A 542 -0.62 -15.98 18.67
N ASP A 543 -1.11 -14.79 19.03
CA ASP A 543 -0.23 -13.73 19.49
C ASP A 543 0.27 -14.01 20.91
N PRO A 544 1.59 -14.09 21.16
CA PRO A 544 2.14 -14.33 22.50
C PRO A 544 1.97 -13.14 23.46
N GLN A 545 1.65 -11.94 22.95
CA GLN A 545 1.42 -10.73 23.73
C GLN A 545 -0.03 -10.72 24.27
N ARG A 546 -0.30 -11.59 25.26
CA ARG A 546 -1.61 -11.71 25.91
C ARG A 546 -1.64 -11.01 27.26
#